data_e2aef9b9f7d5bd27263b9e67207db90d
#
_entry.id   e2aef9b9f7d5bd27263b9e67207db90d
#
_cell.length_a   1.000
_cell.length_b   1.000
_cell.length_c   1.000
_cell.angle_alpha   90.00
_cell.angle_beta   90.00
_cell.angle_gamma   90.00
#
_symmetry.space_group_name_H-M   'P 1'
#
loop_
_entity.id
_entity.type
_entity.pdbx_description
1 polymer ?
#
loop_
_entity_poly.entity_id
_entity_poly.type
_entity_poly.pdbx_seq_one_letter_code
_entity_poly.pdbx_strand_id
1 'polypeptide(L)'
;RKIMITGQMADATGLIEALEKEGYNVYPVQSMTKFMSFIDEVQPDAIINMAHGRMGDKMVDYLKAKNILLFAPLTINSLVDEWEKDPMGMAGGFMSQSIVTPEIDGAIRPFALFAQYEDEEGLRHSYAVPERLKTFVSTINNYLNLNTKPNSEKKVAIYYYKGPGQNTLTAAGMEVVPSLYNLLVRMKQEGYNISGLPANAEELGKMIQAQGAVFNSYAEGAFNDFMQKGHPELITKDQYESWVKESLRPEKYQEVVDAFGEFPGNYMATNDGKLGIARLQFGNVVLMPQNAAGSGDNSFQVIHGTNMAPPHTYIASYLWMQHGFKADALIHFGTHGSLEFTPRKQVALCSNDWPDRLVGAVPHFYIYSI
;
A
#
# COMPACT_ATOMS: atom_id res chain seq x y z
N ARG A 1 22.59 9.69 -1.46
CA ARG A 1 22.07 8.51 -2.19
C ARG A 1 22.08 8.78 -3.68
N LYS A 2 22.26 7.73 -4.48
CA LYS A 2 22.43 7.77 -5.93
C LYS A 2 21.31 6.98 -6.61
N ILE A 3 20.70 7.58 -7.62
CA ILE A 3 19.68 6.93 -8.44
C ILE A 3 20.11 6.97 -9.90
N MET A 4 20.13 5.81 -10.54
CA MET A 4 20.30 5.74 -11.99
C MET A 4 18.93 5.60 -12.67
N ILE A 5 18.73 6.35 -13.75
CA ILE A 5 17.52 6.28 -14.56
C ILE A 5 17.90 5.82 -15.97
N THR A 6 17.17 4.84 -16.50
CA THR A 6 17.36 4.37 -17.88
C THR A 6 16.04 4.25 -18.61
N GLY A 7 16.10 4.14 -19.94
CA GLY A 7 14.94 4.07 -20.80
C GLY A 7 14.40 5.44 -21.19
N GLN A 8 13.51 5.45 -22.19
CA GLN A 8 13.04 6.71 -22.82
C GLN A 8 11.58 6.59 -23.30
N MET A 9 10.68 6.22 -22.39
CA MET A 9 9.24 6.10 -22.72
C MET A 9 8.43 7.37 -22.43
N ALA A 10 9.00 8.31 -21.66
CA ALA A 10 8.38 9.57 -21.27
C ALA A 10 9.44 10.63 -20.98
N ASP A 11 9.03 11.88 -20.84
CA ASP A 11 9.91 12.95 -20.37
C ASP A 11 10.23 12.76 -18.89
N ALA A 12 11.49 12.52 -18.58
CA ALA A 12 11.99 12.28 -17.25
C ALA A 12 12.35 13.55 -16.47
N THR A 13 12.27 14.74 -17.09
CA THR A 13 12.75 16.00 -16.49
C THR A 13 12.11 16.24 -15.13
N GLY A 14 10.80 16.19 -15.02
CA GLY A 14 10.10 16.39 -13.75
C GLY A 14 10.47 15.37 -12.68
N LEU A 15 10.72 14.11 -13.05
CA LEU A 15 11.17 13.08 -12.13
C LEU A 15 12.59 13.38 -11.62
N ILE A 16 13.51 13.74 -12.50
CA ILE A 16 14.89 14.09 -12.16
C ILE A 16 14.89 15.28 -11.18
N GLU A 17 14.20 16.36 -11.51
CA GLU A 17 14.12 17.57 -10.66
C GLU A 17 13.53 17.25 -9.28
N ALA A 18 12.48 16.43 -9.23
CA ALA A 18 11.86 16.03 -7.96
C ALA A 18 12.80 15.18 -7.09
N LEU A 19 13.55 14.27 -7.67
CA LEU A 19 14.54 13.46 -6.95
C LEU A 19 15.73 14.32 -6.48
N GLU A 20 16.24 15.21 -7.31
CA GLU A 20 17.32 16.13 -6.92
C GLU A 20 16.90 17.06 -5.79
N LYS A 21 15.66 17.54 -5.79
CA LYS A 21 15.09 18.33 -4.70
C LYS A 21 15.06 17.59 -3.36
N GLU A 22 14.89 16.27 -3.40
CA GLU A 22 14.97 15.39 -2.21
C GLU A 22 16.42 15.04 -1.81
N GLY A 23 17.41 15.58 -2.51
CA GLY A 23 18.84 15.41 -2.21
C GLY A 23 19.48 14.17 -2.82
N TYR A 24 18.86 13.57 -3.84
CA TYR A 24 19.48 12.48 -4.61
C TYR A 24 20.47 13.01 -5.65
N ASN A 25 21.55 12.28 -5.86
CA ASN A 25 22.37 12.42 -7.06
C ASN A 25 21.76 11.55 -8.15
N VAL A 26 21.26 12.15 -9.21
CA VAL A 26 20.55 11.45 -10.29
C VAL A 26 21.44 11.29 -11.51
N TYR A 27 21.52 10.09 -12.05
CA TYR A 27 22.35 9.71 -13.21
C TYR A 27 21.47 9.19 -14.33
N PRO A 28 20.97 10.05 -15.24
CA PRO A 28 20.18 9.60 -16.38
C PRO A 28 21.08 9.02 -17.47
N VAL A 29 20.83 7.77 -17.88
CA VAL A 29 21.54 7.07 -18.94
C VAL A 29 20.54 6.41 -19.88
N GLN A 30 20.25 7.02 -20.99
CA GLN A 30 19.22 6.54 -21.93
C GLN A 30 19.58 5.18 -22.56
N SER A 31 20.85 4.97 -22.92
CA SER A 31 21.29 3.75 -23.57
C SER A 31 21.47 2.60 -22.58
N MET A 32 20.70 1.53 -22.74
CA MET A 32 20.82 0.32 -21.92
C MET A 32 22.24 -0.30 -21.98
N THR A 33 22.89 -0.25 -23.14
CA THR A 33 24.28 -0.76 -23.29
C THR A 33 25.27 0.06 -22.49
N LYS A 34 25.16 1.39 -22.55
CA LYS A 34 26.01 2.28 -21.75
C LYS A 34 25.67 2.22 -20.27
N PHE A 35 24.41 2.02 -19.94
CA PHE A 35 23.95 1.88 -18.55
C PHE A 35 24.75 0.84 -17.79
N MET A 36 24.88 -0.37 -18.38
CA MET A 36 25.65 -1.46 -17.77
C MET A 36 27.14 -1.14 -17.61
N SER A 37 27.72 -0.30 -18.45
CA SER A 37 29.12 0.11 -18.32
C SER A 37 29.35 1.12 -17.20
N PHE A 38 28.35 1.92 -16.82
CA PHE A 38 28.48 2.94 -15.76
C PHE A 38 28.01 2.47 -14.38
N ILE A 39 27.28 1.36 -14.30
CA ILE A 39 26.66 0.92 -13.05
C ILE A 39 27.66 0.68 -11.93
N ASP A 40 28.83 0.08 -12.24
CA ASP A 40 29.87 -0.19 -11.27
C ASP A 40 30.60 1.09 -10.82
N GLU A 41 30.69 2.10 -11.69
CA GLU A 41 31.25 3.41 -11.36
C GLU A 41 30.30 4.22 -10.48
N VAL A 42 29.04 4.26 -10.83
CA VAL A 42 28.02 5.01 -10.09
C VAL A 42 27.70 4.35 -8.76
N GLN A 43 27.56 3.04 -8.73
CA GLN A 43 27.10 2.26 -7.57
C GLN A 43 25.78 2.81 -7.00
N PRO A 44 24.67 2.72 -7.74
CA PRO A 44 23.40 3.31 -7.34
C PRO A 44 22.77 2.60 -6.14
N ASP A 45 22.01 3.35 -5.34
CA ASP A 45 21.16 2.80 -4.26
C ASP A 45 19.83 2.26 -4.83
N ALA A 46 19.37 2.85 -5.93
CA ALA A 46 18.20 2.40 -6.66
C ALA A 46 18.33 2.66 -8.16
N ILE A 47 17.60 1.89 -8.94
CA ILE A 47 17.50 2.03 -10.41
C ILE A 47 16.04 2.25 -10.79
N ILE A 48 15.81 3.19 -11.68
CA ILE A 48 14.51 3.44 -12.31
C ILE A 48 14.63 3.08 -13.79
N ASN A 49 13.90 2.06 -14.22
CA ASN A 49 13.81 1.67 -15.63
C ASN A 49 12.49 2.20 -16.23
N MET A 50 12.59 3.12 -17.17
CA MET A 50 11.46 3.69 -17.89
C MET A 50 11.19 3.00 -19.23
N ALA A 51 11.96 1.99 -19.60
CA ALA A 51 11.76 1.22 -20.83
C ALA A 51 10.85 0.02 -20.61
N HIS A 52 10.25 -0.45 -21.69
CA HIS A 52 9.55 -1.73 -21.70
C HIS A 52 10.52 -2.90 -21.74
N GLY A 53 10.07 -4.04 -21.25
CA GLY A 53 10.77 -5.30 -21.40
C GLY A 53 11.84 -5.53 -20.35
N ARG A 54 12.64 -6.54 -20.58
CA ARG A 54 13.69 -7.00 -19.65
C ARG A 54 14.97 -6.20 -19.80
N MET A 55 15.62 -5.94 -18.66
CA MET A 55 17.00 -5.46 -18.60
C MET A 55 18.00 -6.60 -18.80
N GLY A 56 17.58 -7.83 -18.57
CA GLY A 56 18.36 -9.06 -18.80
C GLY A 56 19.03 -9.65 -17.57
N ASP A 57 19.50 -10.90 -17.72
CA ASP A 57 19.97 -11.70 -16.59
C ASP A 57 21.20 -11.11 -15.88
N LYS A 58 22.10 -10.44 -16.60
CA LYS A 58 23.25 -9.73 -16.00
C LYS A 58 22.81 -8.66 -15.01
N MET A 59 21.70 -7.94 -15.31
CA MET A 59 21.13 -6.96 -14.40
C MET A 59 20.52 -7.64 -13.19
N VAL A 60 19.76 -8.71 -13.38
CA VAL A 60 19.19 -9.50 -12.28
C VAL A 60 20.26 -9.96 -11.30
N ASP A 61 21.35 -10.52 -11.82
CA ASP A 61 22.48 -10.97 -11.00
C ASP A 61 23.14 -9.82 -10.24
N TYR A 62 23.31 -8.66 -10.89
CA TYR A 62 23.84 -7.46 -10.26
C TYR A 62 22.94 -6.94 -9.14
N LEU A 63 21.65 -6.83 -9.38
CA LEU A 63 20.66 -6.38 -8.39
C LEU A 63 20.65 -7.29 -7.16
N LYS A 64 20.68 -8.59 -7.36
CA LYS A 64 20.76 -9.59 -6.27
C LYS A 64 22.05 -9.47 -5.48
N ALA A 65 23.18 -9.41 -6.16
CA ALA A 65 24.50 -9.35 -5.52
C ALA A 65 24.72 -8.09 -4.69
N LYS A 66 24.14 -6.97 -5.10
CA LYS A 66 24.28 -5.65 -4.45
C LYS A 66 23.08 -5.25 -3.62
N ASN A 67 21.99 -6.01 -3.62
CA ASN A 67 20.71 -5.68 -2.98
C ASN A 67 20.18 -4.30 -3.38
N ILE A 68 20.17 -4.03 -4.68
CA ILE A 68 19.70 -2.74 -5.24
C ILE A 68 18.24 -2.84 -5.62
N LEU A 69 17.47 -1.80 -5.29
CA LEU A 69 16.04 -1.69 -5.64
C LEU A 69 15.89 -1.30 -7.12
N LEU A 70 14.98 -1.99 -7.81
CA LEU A 70 14.57 -1.65 -9.17
C LEU A 70 13.11 -1.20 -9.17
N PHE A 71 12.87 0.00 -9.70
CA PHE A 71 11.54 0.53 -9.97
C PHE A 71 11.31 0.64 -11.47
N ALA A 72 10.14 0.21 -11.93
CA ALA A 72 9.70 0.36 -13.32
C ALA A 72 8.36 1.10 -13.36
N PRO A 73 8.37 2.44 -13.28
CA PRO A 73 7.14 3.21 -13.34
C PRO A 73 6.46 3.08 -14.70
N LEU A 74 5.12 3.04 -14.68
CA LEU A 74 4.31 2.85 -15.87
C LEU A 74 4.13 4.18 -16.62
N THR A 75 4.20 4.11 -17.93
CA THR A 75 3.78 5.17 -18.85
C THR A 75 2.43 4.77 -19.46
N ILE A 76 1.40 5.53 -19.12
CA ILE A 76 0.04 5.30 -19.60
C ILE A 76 -0.10 5.84 -21.02
N ASN A 77 -0.58 5.01 -21.93
CA ASN A 77 -0.73 5.35 -23.36
C ASN A 77 -2.10 5.96 -23.69
N SER A 78 -2.57 6.85 -22.84
CA SER A 78 -3.79 7.65 -23.04
C SER A 78 -3.65 8.99 -22.34
N LEU A 79 -4.56 9.92 -22.63
CA LEU A 79 -4.65 11.18 -21.91
C LEU A 79 -4.97 10.93 -20.44
N VAL A 80 -4.46 11.80 -19.55
CA VAL A 80 -4.69 11.70 -18.09
C VAL A 80 -6.17 11.53 -17.78
N ASP A 81 -7.03 12.38 -18.32
CA ASP A 81 -8.47 12.35 -18.05
C ASP A 81 -9.15 11.07 -18.53
N GLU A 82 -8.72 10.54 -19.67
CA GLU A 82 -9.22 9.27 -20.20
C GLU A 82 -8.84 8.11 -19.28
N TRP A 83 -7.58 8.05 -18.89
CA TRP A 83 -7.09 7.02 -17.97
C TRP A 83 -7.75 7.12 -16.59
N GLU A 84 -7.91 8.32 -16.05
CA GLU A 84 -8.55 8.49 -14.74
C GLU A 84 -10.02 8.04 -14.74
N LYS A 85 -10.72 8.16 -15.85
CA LYS A 85 -12.12 7.71 -16.01
C LYS A 85 -12.23 6.21 -16.34
N ASP A 86 -11.22 5.61 -16.96
CA ASP A 86 -11.23 4.21 -17.34
C ASP A 86 -11.24 3.30 -16.09
N PRO A 87 -12.23 2.42 -15.92
CA PRO A 87 -12.28 1.49 -14.79
C PRO A 87 -11.34 0.28 -14.93
N MET A 88 -10.77 0.04 -16.10
CA MET A 88 -9.93 -1.14 -16.38
C MET A 88 -8.44 -0.89 -16.12
N GLY A 89 -7.95 0.31 -16.41
CA GLY A 89 -6.56 0.68 -16.25
C GLY A 89 -5.66 0.17 -17.37
N MET A 90 -5.07 -0.99 -17.22
CA MET A 90 -4.12 -1.58 -18.18
C MET A 90 -4.43 -3.06 -18.38
N ALA A 91 -4.30 -3.55 -19.60
CA ALA A 91 -4.56 -4.94 -19.96
C ALA A 91 -3.66 -5.45 -21.10
N GLY A 92 -3.71 -6.75 -21.37
CA GLY A 92 -3.11 -7.40 -22.53
C GLY A 92 -1.59 -7.29 -22.59
N GLY A 93 -1.08 -7.19 -23.82
CA GLY A 93 0.36 -7.15 -24.09
C GLY A 93 1.08 -5.94 -23.47
N PHE A 94 0.40 -4.81 -23.35
CA PHE A 94 0.96 -3.62 -22.73
C PHE A 94 1.21 -3.81 -21.23
N MET A 95 0.27 -4.45 -20.51
CA MET A 95 0.45 -4.84 -19.13
C MET A 95 1.60 -5.85 -18.98
N SER A 96 1.66 -6.83 -19.86
CA SER A 96 2.74 -7.83 -19.84
C SER A 96 4.12 -7.18 -19.99
N GLN A 97 4.28 -6.26 -20.92
CA GLN A 97 5.57 -5.58 -21.15
C GLN A 97 5.95 -4.58 -20.05
N SER A 98 4.95 -3.92 -19.46
CA SER A 98 5.19 -2.81 -18.52
C SER A 98 5.26 -3.25 -17.06
N ILE A 99 4.63 -4.36 -16.70
CA ILE A 99 4.55 -4.86 -15.32
C ILE A 99 5.21 -6.23 -15.21
N VAL A 100 4.66 -7.24 -15.90
CA VAL A 100 5.08 -8.64 -15.70
C VAL A 100 6.54 -8.84 -16.09
N THR A 101 6.97 -8.31 -17.22
CA THR A 101 8.34 -8.45 -17.70
C THR A 101 9.37 -7.75 -16.80
N PRO A 102 9.17 -6.49 -16.35
CA PRO A 102 10.07 -5.88 -15.37
C PRO A 102 10.10 -6.60 -14.01
N GLU A 103 9.00 -7.19 -13.56
CA GLU A 103 8.97 -7.97 -12.32
C GLU A 103 9.86 -9.21 -12.40
N ILE A 104 10.03 -9.83 -13.57
CA ILE A 104 10.99 -10.93 -13.77
C ILE A 104 12.43 -10.48 -13.50
N ASP A 105 12.75 -9.22 -13.77
CA ASP A 105 14.04 -8.61 -13.45
C ASP A 105 14.17 -8.16 -11.98
N GLY A 106 13.10 -8.28 -11.20
CA GLY A 106 13.05 -7.87 -9.79
C GLY A 106 12.51 -6.47 -9.55
N ALA A 107 11.83 -5.87 -10.54
CA ALA A 107 11.14 -4.60 -10.34
C ALA A 107 10.03 -4.74 -9.30
N ILE A 108 9.96 -3.75 -8.41
CA ILE A 108 9.00 -3.71 -7.31
C ILE A 108 8.06 -2.52 -7.46
N ARG A 109 6.90 -2.62 -6.84
CA ARG A 109 5.93 -1.53 -6.73
C ARG A 109 5.58 -0.92 -8.09
N PRO A 110 4.94 -1.65 -9.03
CA PRO A 110 4.43 -1.06 -10.27
C PRO A 110 3.58 0.17 -9.96
N PHE A 111 3.91 1.30 -10.55
CA PHE A 111 3.30 2.58 -10.23
C PHE A 111 3.04 3.39 -11.50
N ALA A 112 1.80 3.74 -11.78
CA ALA A 112 1.45 4.58 -12.92
C ALA A 112 1.88 6.02 -12.63
N LEU A 113 2.97 6.46 -13.26
CA LEU A 113 3.60 7.75 -13.03
C LEU A 113 3.39 8.72 -14.18
N PHE A 114 3.54 8.25 -15.41
CA PHE A 114 3.47 9.07 -16.62
C PHE A 114 2.17 8.83 -17.37
N ALA A 115 1.62 9.89 -17.94
CA ALA A 115 0.47 9.81 -18.83
C ALA A 115 0.57 10.88 -19.93
N GLN A 116 -0.31 10.83 -20.93
CA GLN A 116 -0.28 11.76 -22.04
C GLN A 116 -1.03 13.05 -21.73
N TYR A 117 -0.45 14.13 -22.21
CA TYR A 117 -1.01 15.48 -22.23
C TYR A 117 -1.03 15.97 -23.66
N GLU A 118 -2.07 16.66 -24.05
CA GLU A 118 -2.21 17.25 -25.39
C GLU A 118 -1.89 18.74 -25.31
N ASP A 119 -1.02 19.21 -26.20
CA ASP A 119 -0.70 20.61 -26.31
C ASP A 119 -1.71 21.38 -27.20
N GLU A 120 -1.50 22.68 -27.38
CA GLU A 120 -2.38 23.56 -28.16
C GLU A 120 -2.44 23.16 -29.66
N GLU A 121 -1.44 22.44 -30.15
CA GLU A 121 -1.35 21.95 -31.53
C GLU A 121 -1.97 20.55 -31.70
N GLY A 122 -2.45 19.93 -30.61
CA GLY A 122 -3.01 18.58 -30.59
C GLY A 122 -1.97 17.46 -30.59
N LEU A 123 -0.70 17.79 -30.28
CA LEU A 123 0.35 16.80 -30.13
C LEU A 123 0.37 16.24 -28.69
N ARG A 124 0.59 14.93 -28.58
CA ARG A 124 0.60 14.24 -27.30
C ARG A 124 2.02 14.03 -26.79
N HIS A 125 2.23 14.40 -25.54
CA HIS A 125 3.49 14.29 -24.80
C HIS A 125 3.27 13.52 -23.51
N SER A 126 4.19 12.64 -23.16
CA SER A 126 4.13 11.87 -21.89
C SER A 126 4.95 12.55 -20.83
N TYR A 127 4.27 13.05 -19.78
CA TYR A 127 4.87 13.69 -18.63
C TYR A 127 4.49 12.97 -17.33
N ALA A 128 5.30 13.15 -16.29
CA ALA A 128 4.94 12.72 -14.94
C ALA A 128 3.70 13.49 -14.46
N VAL A 129 2.71 12.75 -13.95
CA VAL A 129 1.52 13.34 -13.34
C VAL A 129 1.92 13.95 -12.00
N PRO A 130 1.74 15.27 -11.76
CA PRO A 130 2.33 15.96 -10.60
C PRO A 130 1.97 15.36 -9.24
N GLU A 131 0.70 15.03 -9.01
CA GLU A 131 0.25 14.40 -7.77
C GLU A 131 0.89 13.02 -7.57
N ARG A 132 1.02 12.25 -8.62
CA ARG A 132 1.63 10.92 -8.60
C ARG A 132 3.15 10.97 -8.44
N LEU A 133 3.78 11.98 -9.01
CA LEU A 133 5.22 12.21 -8.88
C LEU A 133 5.62 12.37 -7.42
N LYS A 134 4.88 13.16 -6.64
CA LYS A 134 5.10 13.30 -5.20
C LYS A 134 5.03 11.96 -4.47
N THR A 135 4.01 11.17 -4.75
CA THR A 135 3.84 9.84 -4.14
C THR A 135 4.95 8.88 -4.55
N PHE A 136 5.37 8.89 -5.80
CA PHE A 136 6.42 8.00 -6.32
C PHE A 136 7.78 8.30 -5.68
N VAL A 137 8.16 9.57 -5.59
CA VAL A 137 9.41 9.98 -4.92
C VAL A 137 9.39 9.60 -3.44
N SER A 138 8.27 9.82 -2.75
CA SER A 138 8.09 9.37 -1.37
C SER A 138 8.18 7.85 -1.23
N THR A 139 7.68 7.10 -2.20
CA THR A 139 7.78 5.64 -2.23
C THR A 139 9.24 5.19 -2.32
N ILE A 140 10.03 5.78 -3.21
CA ILE A 140 11.47 5.49 -3.32
C ILE A 140 12.18 5.78 -1.99
N ASN A 141 11.92 6.95 -1.40
CA ASN A 141 12.46 7.33 -0.10
C ASN A 141 12.16 6.29 0.98
N ASN A 142 10.92 5.85 1.06
CA ASN A 142 10.47 4.92 2.09
C ASN A 142 11.10 3.52 1.91
N TYR A 143 11.19 3.01 0.69
CA TYR A 143 11.89 1.74 0.43
C TYR A 143 13.39 1.81 0.74
N LEU A 144 14.05 2.91 0.36
CA LEU A 144 15.47 3.11 0.69
C LEU A 144 15.70 3.26 2.20
N ASN A 145 14.79 3.96 2.89
CA ASN A 145 14.84 4.10 4.34
C ASN A 145 14.60 2.73 5.02
N LEU A 146 13.67 1.93 4.52
CA LEU A 146 13.42 0.59 5.06
C LEU A 146 14.68 -0.29 5.02
N ASN A 147 15.49 -0.19 3.94
CA ASN A 147 16.74 -0.94 3.82
C ASN A 147 17.83 -0.48 4.82
N THR A 148 17.87 0.78 5.17
CA THR A 148 18.95 1.37 5.99
C THR A 148 18.59 1.54 7.46
N LYS A 149 17.30 1.61 7.78
CA LYS A 149 16.81 1.78 9.16
C LYS A 149 17.09 0.53 9.98
N PRO A 150 17.61 0.64 11.22
CA PRO A 150 17.77 -0.50 12.11
C PRO A 150 16.44 -1.21 12.38
N ASN A 151 16.46 -2.54 12.50
CA ASN A 151 15.24 -3.32 12.74
C ASN A 151 14.50 -2.87 14.03
N SER A 152 15.25 -2.50 15.06
CA SER A 152 14.69 -2.01 16.34
C SER A 152 13.86 -0.72 16.23
N GLU A 153 14.07 0.05 15.17
CA GLU A 153 13.38 1.32 14.92
C GLU A 153 12.25 1.19 13.90
N LYS A 154 12.21 0.09 13.13
CA LYS A 154 11.18 -0.14 12.11
C LYS A 154 9.81 -0.34 12.74
N LYS A 155 8.82 0.38 12.22
CA LYS A 155 7.41 0.23 12.55
C LYS A 155 6.73 -0.60 11.46
N VAL A 156 6.16 -1.73 11.83
CA VAL A 156 5.52 -2.67 10.88
C VAL A 156 4.07 -2.87 11.22
N ALA A 157 3.18 -2.64 10.26
CA ALA A 157 1.76 -2.94 10.37
C ALA A 157 1.46 -4.23 9.59
N ILE A 158 0.87 -5.22 10.26
CA ILE A 158 0.49 -6.50 9.69
C ILE A 158 -1.03 -6.62 9.69
N TYR A 159 -1.63 -6.60 8.50
CA TYR A 159 -3.06 -6.86 8.32
C TYR A 159 -3.26 -8.34 8.11
N TYR A 160 -3.74 -9.04 9.14
CA TYR A 160 -3.98 -10.48 9.05
C TYR A 160 -5.34 -10.77 8.44
N TYR A 161 -5.39 -11.84 7.63
CA TYR A 161 -6.60 -12.30 6.98
C TYR A 161 -7.67 -12.67 8.00
N LYS A 162 -8.86 -12.13 7.79
CA LYS A 162 -10.08 -12.47 8.49
C LYS A 162 -11.20 -12.56 7.46
N GLY A 163 -11.64 -13.78 7.16
CA GLY A 163 -12.72 -14.00 6.21
C GLY A 163 -14.03 -13.33 6.63
N PRO A 164 -14.84 -12.85 5.69
CA PRO A 164 -16.14 -12.28 5.99
C PRO A 164 -17.03 -13.30 6.73
N GLY A 165 -17.56 -12.92 7.89
CA GLY A 165 -18.47 -13.77 8.67
C GLY A 165 -17.84 -15.02 9.29
N GLN A 166 -16.53 -15.20 9.22
CA GLN A 166 -15.83 -16.36 9.80
C GLN A 166 -15.18 -16.02 11.13
N ASN A 167 -15.44 -16.83 12.12
CA ASN A 167 -14.73 -16.80 13.40
C ASN A 167 -13.39 -17.56 13.35
N THR A 168 -13.16 -18.34 12.30
CA THR A 168 -11.93 -19.11 12.09
C THR A 168 -10.93 -18.32 11.28
N LEU A 169 -9.72 -18.19 11.81
CA LEU A 169 -8.60 -17.50 11.16
C LEU A 169 -7.79 -18.53 10.34
N THR A 170 -8.40 -19.06 9.29
CA THR A 170 -7.76 -19.95 8.33
C THR A 170 -7.75 -19.29 6.96
N ALA A 171 -6.62 -19.33 6.29
CA ALA A 171 -6.42 -18.76 4.98
C ALA A 171 -5.85 -19.83 4.04
N ALA A 172 -6.73 -20.40 3.20
CA ALA A 172 -6.42 -21.51 2.30
C ALA A 172 -5.73 -22.69 3.01
N GLY A 173 -4.64 -23.01 3.12
CA GLY A 173 -3.95 -24.03 3.94
C GLY A 173 -3.18 -23.46 5.13
N MET A 174 -3.24 -22.13 5.33
CA MET A 174 -2.50 -21.46 6.39
C MET A 174 -3.30 -21.37 7.69
N GLU A 175 -2.73 -21.83 8.77
CA GLU A 175 -3.20 -21.50 10.13
C GLU A 175 -2.68 -20.11 10.50
N VAL A 176 -3.52 -19.10 10.40
CA VAL A 176 -3.12 -17.67 10.50
C VAL A 176 -2.48 -17.36 11.84
N VAL A 177 -3.08 -17.79 12.95
CA VAL A 177 -2.59 -17.45 14.30
C VAL A 177 -1.23 -18.07 14.60
N PRO A 178 -1.00 -19.38 14.44
CA PRO A 178 0.31 -19.98 14.62
C PRO A 178 1.37 -19.37 13.69
N SER A 179 1.01 -19.07 12.44
CA SER A 179 1.93 -18.48 11.46
C SER A 179 2.32 -17.05 11.86
N LEU A 180 1.36 -16.23 12.30
CA LEU A 180 1.63 -14.88 12.85
C LEU A 180 2.52 -14.96 14.09
N TYR A 181 2.25 -15.88 15.00
CA TYR A 181 3.07 -16.05 16.19
C TYR A 181 4.53 -16.36 15.84
N ASN A 182 4.73 -17.32 14.93
CA ASN A 182 6.07 -17.68 14.45
C ASN A 182 6.77 -16.50 13.77
N LEU A 183 6.04 -15.72 12.97
CA LEU A 183 6.57 -14.50 12.34
C LEU A 183 7.02 -13.48 13.41
N LEU A 184 6.20 -13.20 14.41
CA LEU A 184 6.53 -12.27 15.47
C LEU A 184 7.74 -12.73 16.32
N VAL A 185 7.81 -14.01 16.63
CA VAL A 185 8.97 -14.60 17.31
C VAL A 185 10.24 -14.41 16.47
N ARG A 186 10.18 -14.71 15.18
CA ARG A 186 11.31 -14.53 14.29
C ARG A 186 11.71 -13.07 14.13
N MET A 187 10.77 -12.15 13.98
CA MET A 187 11.06 -10.71 13.92
C MET A 187 11.77 -10.24 15.19
N LYS A 188 11.33 -10.70 16.35
CA LYS A 188 12.00 -10.39 17.63
C LYS A 188 13.44 -10.88 17.65
N GLN A 189 13.69 -12.10 17.16
CA GLN A 189 15.05 -12.66 17.03
C GLN A 189 15.93 -11.84 16.07
N GLU A 190 15.34 -11.26 15.03
CA GLU A 190 16.02 -10.40 14.06
C GLU A 190 16.18 -8.94 14.55
N GLY A 191 15.86 -8.68 15.82
CA GLY A 191 16.09 -7.39 16.47
C GLY A 191 14.99 -6.35 16.28
N TYR A 192 13.81 -6.72 15.80
CA TYR A 192 12.66 -5.80 15.82
C TYR A 192 12.21 -5.55 17.27
N ASN A 193 11.78 -4.32 17.55
CA ASN A 193 11.25 -3.97 18.85
C ASN A 193 9.85 -4.57 19.02
N ILE A 194 9.79 -5.76 19.61
CA ILE A 194 8.55 -6.47 19.95
C ILE A 194 8.51 -6.67 21.46
N SER A 195 7.52 -6.06 22.11
CA SER A 195 7.25 -6.16 23.54
C SER A 195 5.84 -6.67 23.80
N GLY A 196 5.67 -7.38 24.91
CA GLY A 196 4.35 -7.89 25.31
C GLY A 196 3.86 -9.09 24.47
N LEU A 197 4.75 -9.77 23.75
CA LEU A 197 4.39 -10.96 23.00
C LEU A 197 3.94 -12.07 23.98
N PRO A 198 2.76 -12.72 23.75
CA PRO A 198 2.30 -13.81 24.60
C PRO A 198 3.21 -15.05 24.52
N ALA A 199 3.07 -15.97 25.45
CA ALA A 199 3.94 -17.14 25.59
C ALA A 199 3.83 -18.13 24.42
N ASN A 200 2.67 -18.18 23.77
CA ASN A 200 2.38 -19.14 22.69
C ASN A 200 1.28 -18.63 21.74
N ALA A 201 1.09 -19.35 20.65
CA ALA A 201 0.09 -19.01 19.63
C ALA A 201 -1.36 -19.06 20.15
N GLU A 202 -1.67 -19.95 21.09
CA GLU A 202 -3.02 -20.02 21.67
C GLU A 202 -3.40 -18.74 22.41
N GLU A 203 -2.47 -18.20 23.20
CA GLU A 203 -2.67 -16.94 23.90
C GLU A 203 -2.76 -15.76 22.94
N LEU A 204 -1.97 -15.77 21.87
CA LEU A 204 -2.12 -14.77 20.78
C LEU A 204 -3.51 -14.85 20.15
N GLY A 205 -4.03 -16.05 19.91
CA GLY A 205 -5.37 -16.27 19.40
C GLY A 205 -6.46 -15.69 20.30
N LYS A 206 -6.35 -15.84 21.62
CA LYS A 206 -7.26 -15.24 22.60
C LYS A 206 -7.21 -13.71 22.56
N MET A 207 -6.02 -13.13 22.43
CA MET A 207 -5.84 -11.68 22.28
C MET A 207 -6.47 -11.18 20.98
N ILE A 208 -6.29 -11.89 19.86
CA ILE A 208 -6.90 -11.55 18.57
C ILE A 208 -8.42 -11.57 18.66
N GLN A 209 -9.00 -12.58 19.31
CA GLN A 209 -10.45 -12.63 19.53
C GLN A 209 -10.98 -11.45 20.34
N ALA A 210 -10.27 -11.06 21.39
CA ALA A 210 -10.69 -9.98 22.28
C ALA A 210 -10.48 -8.57 21.67
N GLN A 211 -9.39 -8.35 20.93
CA GLN A 211 -8.95 -7.03 20.48
C GLN A 211 -9.08 -6.81 18.96
N GLY A 212 -9.21 -7.88 18.18
CA GLY A 212 -9.29 -7.83 16.72
C GLY A 212 -10.71 -7.85 16.15
N ALA A 213 -11.71 -7.49 16.94
CA ALA A 213 -13.10 -7.47 16.46
C ALA A 213 -13.37 -6.22 15.62
N VAL A 214 -14.06 -6.42 14.48
CA VAL A 214 -14.54 -5.35 13.62
C VAL A 214 -16.04 -5.55 13.41
N PHE A 215 -16.81 -4.52 13.71
CA PHE A 215 -18.26 -4.53 13.63
C PHE A 215 -18.70 -3.75 12.40
N ASN A 216 -19.27 -4.45 11.41
CA ASN A 216 -19.84 -3.89 10.20
C ASN A 216 -21.39 -3.88 10.23
N SER A 217 -21.98 -4.29 11.35
CA SER A 217 -23.39 -4.26 11.63
C SER A 217 -23.63 -3.81 13.07
N TYR A 218 -24.83 -3.34 13.35
CA TYR A 218 -25.18 -2.87 14.68
C TYR A 218 -25.27 -4.05 15.67
N ALA A 219 -24.42 -4.06 16.66
CA ALA A 219 -24.34 -5.07 17.72
C ALA A 219 -23.91 -4.40 19.02
N GLU A 220 -24.79 -3.56 19.61
CA GLU A 220 -24.47 -2.64 20.71
C GLU A 220 -23.79 -3.33 21.90
N GLY A 221 -24.32 -4.45 22.37
CA GLY A 221 -23.75 -5.16 23.51
C GLY A 221 -22.34 -5.70 23.25
N ALA A 222 -22.14 -6.29 22.09
CA ALA A 222 -20.82 -6.82 21.68
C ALA A 222 -19.83 -5.70 21.42
N PHE A 223 -20.27 -4.59 20.85
CA PHE A 223 -19.44 -3.41 20.63
C PHE A 223 -18.99 -2.75 21.94
N ASN A 224 -19.90 -2.59 22.89
CA ASN A 224 -19.56 -2.04 24.21
C ASN A 224 -18.56 -2.92 24.98
N ASP A 225 -18.74 -4.25 24.91
CA ASP A 225 -17.79 -5.20 25.50
C ASP A 225 -16.40 -5.09 24.83
N PHE A 226 -16.38 -5.00 23.52
CA PHE A 226 -15.14 -4.77 22.76
C PHE A 226 -14.47 -3.45 23.12
N MET A 227 -15.22 -2.35 23.26
CA MET A 227 -14.65 -1.06 23.66
C MET A 227 -14.01 -1.09 25.04
N GLN A 228 -14.56 -1.89 25.94
CA GLN A 228 -14.03 -2.03 27.31
C GLN A 228 -12.82 -2.98 27.37
N LYS A 229 -12.84 -4.08 26.63
CA LYS A 229 -11.85 -5.16 26.72
C LYS A 229 -10.83 -5.16 25.57
N GLY A 230 -11.22 -4.67 24.41
CA GLY A 230 -10.40 -4.67 23.20
C GLY A 230 -9.39 -3.53 23.11
N HIS A 231 -9.56 -2.49 23.89
CA HIS A 231 -8.69 -1.31 23.91
C HIS A 231 -8.35 -0.78 22.50
N PRO A 232 -9.33 -0.49 21.63
CA PRO A 232 -9.08 0.01 20.30
C PRO A 232 -8.41 1.38 20.32
N GLU A 233 -7.74 1.73 19.23
CA GLU A 233 -7.31 3.11 19.00
C GLU A 233 -8.54 3.98 18.74
N LEU A 234 -8.65 5.12 19.41
CA LEU A 234 -9.76 6.05 19.25
C LEU A 234 -9.32 7.25 18.40
N ILE A 235 -9.99 7.43 17.27
CA ILE A 235 -9.69 8.49 16.31
C ILE A 235 -10.74 9.59 16.41
N THR A 236 -10.29 10.83 16.61
CA THR A 236 -11.16 12.00 16.60
C THR A 236 -11.48 12.43 15.17
N LYS A 237 -12.58 13.22 15.02
CA LYS A 237 -12.96 13.81 13.73
C LYS A 237 -11.82 14.64 13.13
N ASP A 238 -11.19 15.50 13.91
CA ASP A 238 -10.13 16.39 13.45
C ASP A 238 -8.92 15.62 12.94
N GLN A 239 -8.50 14.56 13.66
CA GLN A 239 -7.43 13.67 13.20
C GLN A 239 -7.77 13.02 11.86
N TYR A 240 -8.95 12.40 11.79
CA TYR A 240 -9.39 11.69 10.60
C TYR A 240 -9.53 12.61 9.38
N GLU A 241 -10.19 13.75 9.53
CA GLU A 241 -10.37 14.70 8.43
C GLU A 241 -9.03 15.31 7.96
N SER A 242 -8.09 15.51 8.86
CA SER A 242 -6.72 15.93 8.50
C SER A 242 -6.04 14.87 7.62
N TRP A 243 -6.13 13.59 7.98
CA TRP A 243 -5.56 12.50 7.19
C TRP A 243 -6.27 12.31 5.85
N VAL A 244 -7.60 12.43 5.84
CA VAL A 244 -8.41 12.38 4.62
C VAL A 244 -7.99 13.49 3.66
N LYS A 245 -7.84 14.71 4.14
CA LYS A 245 -7.42 15.86 3.33
C LYS A 245 -6.03 15.65 2.70
N GLU A 246 -5.13 14.97 3.41
CA GLU A 246 -3.80 14.67 2.90
C GLU A 246 -3.79 13.53 1.88
N SER A 247 -4.67 12.54 2.06
CA SER A 247 -4.60 11.25 1.35
C SER A 247 -5.61 11.11 0.21
N LEU A 248 -6.79 11.71 0.31
CA LEU A 248 -7.90 11.52 -0.62
C LEU A 248 -8.25 12.80 -1.35
N ARG A 249 -8.68 12.69 -2.59
CA ARG A 249 -9.32 13.79 -3.30
C ARG A 249 -10.69 14.09 -2.67
N PRO A 250 -11.13 15.37 -2.62
CA PRO A 250 -12.40 15.76 -1.99
C PRO A 250 -13.61 14.99 -2.53
N GLU A 251 -13.67 14.77 -3.85
CA GLU A 251 -14.75 14.03 -4.50
C GLU A 251 -14.80 12.56 -4.07
N LYS A 252 -13.65 11.95 -3.78
CA LYS A 252 -13.59 10.58 -3.29
C LYS A 252 -14.09 10.50 -1.84
N TYR A 253 -13.73 11.44 -1.01
CA TYR A 253 -14.27 11.49 0.35
C TYR A 253 -15.77 11.75 0.37
N GLN A 254 -16.28 12.56 -0.55
CA GLN A 254 -17.72 12.79 -0.69
C GLN A 254 -18.48 11.49 -0.99
N GLU A 255 -17.93 10.58 -1.80
CA GLU A 255 -18.53 9.25 -2.04
C GLU A 255 -18.72 8.45 -0.73
N VAL A 256 -17.80 8.58 0.22
CA VAL A 256 -17.90 7.94 1.54
C VAL A 256 -19.02 8.57 2.37
N VAL A 257 -19.08 9.88 2.40
CA VAL A 257 -20.13 10.64 3.12
C VAL A 257 -21.50 10.34 2.55
N ASP A 258 -21.63 10.28 1.22
CA ASP A 258 -22.89 9.95 0.55
C ASP A 258 -23.38 8.53 0.86
N ALA A 259 -22.44 7.58 1.00
CA ALA A 259 -22.77 6.18 1.26
C ALA A 259 -22.99 5.86 2.75
N PHE A 260 -22.22 6.49 3.66
CA PHE A 260 -22.17 6.13 5.08
C PHE A 260 -22.47 7.28 6.04
N GLY A 261 -22.79 8.46 5.53
CA GLY A 261 -23.00 9.68 6.34
C GLY A 261 -21.68 10.32 6.78
N GLU A 262 -21.83 11.38 7.55
CA GLU A 262 -20.70 12.10 8.13
C GLU A 262 -19.91 11.21 9.11
N PHE A 263 -18.62 11.55 9.32
CA PHE A 263 -17.80 10.89 10.34
C PHE A 263 -18.49 10.95 11.73
N PRO A 264 -18.47 9.88 12.51
CA PRO A 264 -17.77 8.59 12.31
C PRO A 264 -18.57 7.53 11.54
N GLY A 265 -19.75 7.83 11.04
CA GLY A 265 -20.68 6.85 10.51
C GLY A 265 -21.31 6.01 11.62
N ASN A 266 -21.81 4.80 11.27
CA ASN A 266 -22.56 3.95 12.18
C ASN A 266 -21.75 2.75 12.75
N TYR A 267 -20.56 2.49 12.22
CA TYR A 267 -19.77 1.32 12.60
C TYR A 267 -18.53 1.72 13.39
N MET A 268 -18.22 1.00 14.45
CA MET A 268 -17.10 1.27 15.36
C MET A 268 -17.11 2.69 15.96
N ALA A 269 -18.28 3.33 15.96
CA ALA A 269 -18.48 4.69 16.45
C ALA A 269 -18.79 4.70 17.95
N THR A 270 -18.12 5.56 18.70
CA THR A 270 -18.39 5.78 20.13
C THR A 270 -19.51 6.81 20.31
N ASN A 271 -20.14 6.82 21.48
CA ASN A 271 -21.21 7.77 21.81
C ASN A 271 -20.71 9.23 21.83
N ASP A 272 -19.43 9.46 22.05
CA ASP A 272 -18.80 10.78 22.00
C ASP A 272 -18.22 11.15 20.63
N GLY A 273 -18.61 10.42 19.59
CA GLY A 273 -18.31 10.76 18.19
C GLY A 273 -16.89 10.42 17.72
N LYS A 274 -16.22 9.47 18.35
CA LYS A 274 -14.93 8.94 17.90
C LYS A 274 -15.11 7.64 17.13
N LEU A 275 -14.09 7.25 16.37
CA LEU A 275 -14.03 5.99 15.65
C LEU A 275 -13.00 5.06 16.29
N GLY A 276 -13.40 3.82 16.57
CA GLY A 276 -12.51 2.80 17.10
C GLY A 276 -11.78 2.04 15.99
N ILE A 277 -10.47 1.86 16.12
CA ILE A 277 -9.67 1.00 15.24
C ILE A 277 -9.16 -0.20 16.04
N ALA A 278 -9.57 -1.39 15.63
CA ALA A 278 -9.12 -2.64 16.22
C ALA A 278 -7.63 -2.88 15.94
N ARG A 279 -6.85 -3.13 16.95
CA ARG A 279 -5.42 -3.40 16.84
C ARG A 279 -4.87 -4.18 18.03
N LEU A 280 -3.80 -4.95 17.78
CA LEU A 280 -2.92 -5.47 18.83
C LEU A 280 -1.53 -4.92 18.58
N GLN A 281 -0.97 -4.21 19.54
CA GLN A 281 0.35 -3.60 19.39
C GLN A 281 1.38 -4.28 20.30
N PHE A 282 2.48 -4.71 19.68
CA PHE A 282 3.63 -5.32 20.33
C PHE A 282 4.87 -4.45 20.06
N GLY A 283 5.06 -3.40 20.84
CA GLY A 283 6.14 -2.43 20.61
C GLY A 283 5.96 -1.68 19.28
N ASN A 284 6.90 -1.88 18.35
CA ASN A 284 6.88 -1.27 17.01
C ASN A 284 6.19 -2.14 15.95
N VAL A 285 5.56 -3.24 16.33
CA VAL A 285 4.78 -4.08 15.42
C VAL A 285 3.33 -4.07 15.85
N VAL A 286 2.42 -3.83 14.91
CA VAL A 286 0.99 -3.82 15.15
C VAL A 286 0.29 -4.85 14.25
N LEU A 287 -0.57 -5.67 14.86
CA LEU A 287 -1.48 -6.56 14.16
C LEU A 287 -2.84 -5.89 14.01
N MET A 288 -3.37 -5.89 12.81
CA MET A 288 -4.68 -5.32 12.50
C MET A 288 -5.54 -6.35 11.76
N PRO A 289 -6.81 -6.52 12.16
CA PRO A 289 -7.70 -7.38 11.40
C PRO A 289 -7.97 -6.77 10.03
N GLN A 290 -8.00 -7.59 9.00
CA GLN A 290 -8.46 -7.17 7.69
C GLN A 290 -9.93 -6.81 7.77
N ASN A 291 -10.25 -5.53 7.57
CA ASN A 291 -11.62 -5.06 7.57
C ASN A 291 -12.32 -5.47 6.28
N ALA A 292 -13.62 -5.75 6.37
CA ALA A 292 -14.43 -5.85 5.16
C ALA A 292 -14.61 -4.44 4.55
N ALA A 293 -14.41 -4.33 3.25
CA ALA A 293 -14.61 -3.09 2.50
C ALA A 293 -16.10 -2.73 2.32
N GLY A 294 -17.01 -3.41 3.03
CA GLY A 294 -18.44 -3.26 2.91
C GLY A 294 -19.22 -3.24 4.21
N SER A 295 -20.53 -3.08 4.12
CA SER A 295 -21.45 -2.94 5.25
C SER A 295 -22.44 -4.10 5.35
N GLY A 296 -22.78 -4.51 6.59
CA GLY A 296 -23.82 -5.48 6.89
C GLY A 296 -23.57 -6.91 6.38
N ASP A 297 -24.65 -7.67 6.22
CA ASP A 297 -24.61 -9.05 5.73
C ASP A 297 -24.16 -9.21 4.28
N ASN A 298 -24.06 -8.09 3.55
CA ASN A 298 -23.60 -8.01 2.16
C ASN A 298 -22.11 -7.71 2.01
N SER A 299 -21.30 -7.88 3.06
CA SER A 299 -19.85 -7.68 3.00
C SER A 299 -19.17 -8.46 1.87
N PHE A 300 -19.74 -9.60 1.48
CA PHE A 300 -19.27 -10.40 0.34
C PHE A 300 -19.59 -9.76 -1.03
N GLN A 301 -20.74 -9.09 -1.17
CA GLN A 301 -21.12 -8.40 -2.41
C GLN A 301 -20.28 -7.14 -2.65
N VAL A 302 -19.89 -6.47 -1.58
CA VAL A 302 -19.02 -5.29 -1.67
C VAL A 302 -17.60 -5.67 -2.08
N ILE A 303 -17.14 -6.85 -1.69
CA ILE A 303 -15.85 -7.39 -2.10
C ILE A 303 -15.85 -7.75 -3.60
N HIS A 304 -16.97 -8.16 -4.19
CA HIS A 304 -17.00 -8.78 -5.51
C HIS A 304 -17.88 -8.07 -6.55
N GLY A 305 -18.16 -6.80 -6.45
CA GLY A 305 -18.86 -6.16 -7.56
C GLY A 305 -19.77 -4.97 -7.27
N THR A 306 -19.51 -4.20 -6.25
CA THR A 306 -20.18 -2.92 -6.06
C THR A 306 -19.27 -1.76 -6.41
N ASN A 307 -19.87 -0.68 -6.92
CA ASN A 307 -19.19 0.60 -7.11
C ASN A 307 -19.24 1.47 -5.84
N MET A 308 -19.45 0.87 -4.68
CA MET A 308 -19.61 1.59 -3.42
C MET A 308 -18.25 1.90 -2.79
N ALA A 309 -18.09 3.12 -2.27
CA ALA A 309 -16.94 3.51 -1.47
C ALA A 309 -16.80 2.61 -0.22
N PRO A 310 -15.58 2.35 0.27
CA PRO A 310 -15.40 1.68 1.55
C PRO A 310 -15.86 2.56 2.73
N PRO A 311 -16.29 1.97 3.85
CA PRO A 311 -16.77 2.73 5.01
C PRO A 311 -15.64 3.47 5.74
N HIS A 312 -16.00 4.43 6.60
CA HIS A 312 -15.05 5.19 7.42
C HIS A 312 -14.09 4.29 8.22
N THR A 313 -14.58 3.18 8.76
CA THR A 313 -13.76 2.21 9.52
C THR A 313 -12.62 1.63 8.70
N TYR A 314 -12.90 1.29 7.44
CA TYR A 314 -11.92 0.76 6.51
C TYR A 314 -10.85 1.80 6.16
N ILE A 315 -11.30 3.00 5.78
CA ILE A 315 -10.41 4.12 5.43
C ILE A 315 -9.57 4.53 6.63
N ALA A 316 -10.20 4.70 7.80
CA ALA A 316 -9.51 5.10 9.02
C ALA A 316 -8.43 4.11 9.44
N SER A 317 -8.63 2.81 9.27
CA SER A 317 -7.63 1.78 9.54
C SER A 317 -6.34 2.04 8.74
N TYR A 318 -6.45 2.22 7.43
CA TYR A 318 -5.29 2.46 6.57
C TYR A 318 -4.67 3.85 6.78
N LEU A 319 -5.48 4.89 6.98
CA LEU A 319 -4.96 6.23 7.24
C LEU A 319 -4.27 6.31 8.61
N TRP A 320 -4.77 5.61 9.62
CA TRP A 320 -4.07 5.49 10.90
C TRP A 320 -2.72 4.77 10.73
N MET A 321 -2.67 3.72 9.95
CA MET A 321 -1.41 3.03 9.63
C MET A 321 -0.39 3.98 9.01
N GLN A 322 -0.82 4.85 8.09
CA GLN A 322 0.06 5.82 7.42
C GLN A 322 0.45 6.98 8.32
N HIS A 323 -0.54 7.65 8.94
CA HIS A 323 -0.37 8.95 9.57
C HIS A 323 -0.31 8.89 11.10
N GLY A 324 -1.03 7.97 11.72
CA GLY A 324 -1.06 7.76 13.18
C GLY A 324 0.10 6.89 13.66
N PHE A 325 0.13 5.65 13.23
CA PHE A 325 1.21 4.71 13.57
C PHE A 325 2.51 5.03 12.83
N LYS A 326 2.42 5.56 11.61
CA LYS A 326 3.54 5.89 10.72
C LYS A 326 4.39 4.67 10.39
N ALA A 327 3.74 3.66 9.82
CA ALA A 327 4.39 2.40 9.45
C ALA A 327 5.51 2.61 8.43
N ASP A 328 6.64 1.97 8.64
CA ASP A 328 7.72 1.84 7.66
C ASP A 328 7.44 0.75 6.64
N ALA A 329 6.61 -0.23 7.00
CA ALA A 329 6.15 -1.30 6.12
C ALA A 329 4.74 -1.75 6.49
N LEU A 330 3.98 -2.09 5.44
CA LEU A 330 2.66 -2.71 5.51
C LEU A 330 2.75 -4.13 4.97
N ILE A 331 2.27 -5.09 5.73
CA ILE A 331 2.18 -6.50 5.33
C ILE A 331 0.72 -6.93 5.32
N HIS A 332 0.23 -7.44 4.19
CA HIS A 332 -0.97 -8.27 4.19
C HIS A 332 -0.57 -9.73 4.36
N PHE A 333 -1.20 -10.40 5.31
CA PHE A 333 -0.81 -11.73 5.77
C PHE A 333 -1.99 -12.70 5.73
N GLY A 334 -1.89 -13.73 4.89
CA GLY A 334 -2.94 -14.76 4.77
C GLY A 334 -3.13 -15.26 3.35
N THR A 335 -4.37 -15.24 2.84
CA THR A 335 -4.69 -15.66 1.47
C THR A 335 -4.57 -14.49 0.50
N HIS A 336 -5.12 -13.33 0.84
CA HIS A 336 -5.10 -12.08 0.06
C HIS A 336 -5.38 -10.91 0.99
N GLY A 337 -5.27 -9.69 0.47
CA GLY A 337 -5.77 -8.49 1.12
C GLY A 337 -7.28 -8.28 0.85
N SER A 338 -7.75 -7.07 1.03
CA SER A 338 -9.08 -6.65 0.64
C SER A 338 -9.07 -5.43 -0.30
N LEU A 339 -7.93 -4.79 -0.44
CA LEU A 339 -7.77 -3.61 -1.30
C LEU A 339 -8.05 -3.91 -2.77
N GLU A 340 -7.65 -5.09 -3.24
CA GLU A 340 -7.86 -5.58 -4.59
C GLU A 340 -9.34 -5.74 -4.97
N PHE A 341 -10.22 -5.80 -3.98
CA PHE A 341 -11.67 -5.90 -4.20
C PHE A 341 -12.40 -4.56 -4.15
N THR A 342 -11.69 -3.47 -3.89
CA THR A 342 -12.28 -2.14 -3.96
C THR A 342 -12.65 -1.78 -5.40
N PRO A 343 -13.66 -0.92 -5.61
CA PRO A 343 -14.14 -0.58 -6.95
C PRO A 343 -13.07 0.00 -7.86
N ARG A 344 -13.28 -0.13 -9.17
CA ARG A 344 -12.53 0.44 -10.28
C ARG A 344 -11.26 -0.35 -10.64
N LYS A 345 -10.16 0.35 -10.94
CA LYS A 345 -8.96 -0.26 -11.52
C LYS A 345 -8.30 -1.29 -10.61
N GLN A 346 -7.89 -2.39 -11.21
CA GLN A 346 -7.06 -3.41 -10.55
C GLN A 346 -5.58 -3.26 -10.92
N VAL A 347 -5.28 -2.57 -12.00
CA VAL A 347 -3.94 -2.37 -12.55
C VAL A 347 -3.80 -0.94 -13.03
N ALA A 348 -2.60 -0.38 -12.95
CA ALA A 348 -2.31 1.00 -13.35
C ALA A 348 -3.23 2.02 -12.66
N LEU A 349 -3.30 1.91 -11.34
CA LEU A 349 -4.14 2.74 -10.49
C LEU A 349 -3.84 4.22 -10.63
N CYS A 350 -4.87 5.04 -10.54
CA CYS A 350 -4.76 6.49 -10.42
C CYS A 350 -5.16 6.97 -9.02
N SER A 351 -5.09 8.27 -8.79
CA SER A 351 -5.42 8.87 -7.48
C SER A 351 -6.91 8.81 -7.11
N ASN A 352 -7.77 8.32 -8.02
CA ASN A 352 -9.17 8.02 -7.73
C ASN A 352 -9.42 6.58 -7.27
N ASP A 353 -8.38 5.75 -7.22
CA ASP A 353 -8.50 4.36 -6.83
C ASP A 353 -8.12 4.18 -5.35
N TRP A 354 -8.98 3.53 -4.59
CA TRP A 354 -8.82 3.37 -3.14
C TRP A 354 -7.49 2.74 -2.72
N PRO A 355 -7.03 1.62 -3.34
CA PRO A 355 -5.78 0.99 -2.94
C PRO A 355 -4.58 1.92 -3.07
N ASP A 356 -4.56 2.74 -4.13
CA ASP A 356 -3.48 3.69 -4.37
C ASP A 356 -3.33 4.70 -3.21
N ARG A 357 -4.44 5.25 -2.75
CA ARG A 357 -4.44 6.25 -1.69
C ARG A 357 -4.31 5.66 -0.29
N LEU A 358 -4.91 4.49 -0.05
CA LEU A 358 -4.90 3.84 1.25
C LEU A 358 -3.55 3.20 1.59
N VAL A 359 -2.81 2.70 0.61
CA VAL A 359 -1.41 2.28 0.79
C VAL A 359 -0.46 3.48 0.75
N GLY A 360 -0.75 4.46 -0.10
CA GLY A 360 0.08 5.64 -0.27
C GLY A 360 1.51 5.29 -0.69
N ALA A 361 2.48 5.88 -0.02
CA ALA A 361 3.91 5.66 -0.27
C ALA A 361 4.54 4.60 0.66
N VAL A 362 3.76 3.90 1.46
CA VAL A 362 4.28 2.88 2.40
C VAL A 362 4.75 1.64 1.63
N PRO A 363 5.96 1.12 1.89
CA PRO A 363 6.40 -0.17 1.40
C PRO A 363 5.40 -1.27 1.74
N HIS A 364 4.92 -1.98 0.73
CA HIS A 364 3.81 -2.91 0.84
C HIS A 364 4.22 -4.31 0.40
N PHE A 365 3.91 -5.30 1.23
CA PHE A 365 4.27 -6.70 1.02
C PHE A 365 3.05 -7.60 1.22
N TYR A 366 3.00 -8.68 0.45
CA TYR A 366 2.05 -9.76 0.65
C TYR A 366 2.79 -11.01 1.10
N ILE A 367 2.38 -11.57 2.25
CA ILE A 367 2.73 -12.94 2.66
C ILE A 367 1.48 -13.78 2.41
N TYR A 368 1.53 -14.56 1.36
CA TYR A 368 0.37 -15.16 0.72
C TYR A 368 0.49 -16.69 0.70
N SER A 369 -0.59 -17.36 1.06
CA SER A 369 -0.73 -18.81 0.90
C SER A 369 -1.93 -19.14 0.03
N ILE A 370 -1.75 -20.07 -0.90
CA ILE A 370 -2.81 -20.58 -1.79
C ILE A 370 -3.26 -21.95 -1.28
#